data_2530d26bccf6f5e5f27ffadf52a4f919
#
_entry.id   2530d26bccf6f5e5f27ffadf52a4f919
#
_cell.length_a   1.000
_cell.length_b   1.000
_cell.length_c   1.000
_cell.angle_alpha   90.00
_cell.angle_beta   90.00
_cell.angle_gamma   90.00
#
_symmetry.space_group_name_H-M   'P 1'
#
loop_
_entity.id
_entity.type
_entity.pdbx_description
1 polymer ?
#
loop_
_entity_poly.entity_id
_entity_poly.type
_entity_poly.pdbx_seq_one_letter_code
_entity_poly.pdbx_strand_id
1 'polypeptide(L)'
;MIFILTSLLEKEEFDKNKSASSQPADFLYLRTKGKEVMKLDTIHHIAIIGHDYAKTKTFYVDKLGFEMLDEHHRPDKEDILFNVRKGNLTLEIFIKEKAPKRPFLPHPEHTGLRHLAFRVADVEATLAEFDRLEIPHTELRYDDFDGRKMAFFFDPDGLPLELHE
;
A
#
# COMPACT_ATOMS: atom_id res chain seq x y z
N MET A 1 -22.61 -14.40 30.11
CA MET A 1 -21.53 -14.28 31.12
C MET A 1 -20.38 -13.55 30.41
N ILE A 2 -20.30 -12.24 30.65
CA ILE A 2 -19.46 -11.27 29.95
C ILE A 2 -18.13 -11.22 30.72
N PHE A 3 -17.02 -11.57 30.08
CA PHE A 3 -15.68 -11.33 30.62
C PHE A 3 -15.16 -9.99 30.14
N ILE A 4 -15.11 -9.03 31.06
CA ILE A 4 -14.43 -7.74 30.89
C ILE A 4 -12.96 -7.97 31.19
N LEU A 5 -12.08 -7.79 30.19
CA LEU A 5 -10.64 -7.74 30.39
C LEU A 5 -10.23 -6.30 30.69
N THR A 6 -10.03 -6.03 31.98
CA THR A 6 -9.35 -4.81 32.45
C THR A 6 -7.84 -4.93 32.20
N SER A 7 -7.26 -3.99 31.45
CA SER A 7 -5.82 -3.85 31.24
C SER A 7 -5.18 -3.22 32.47
N LEU A 8 -4.34 -3.98 33.19
CA LEU A 8 -3.40 -3.48 34.17
C LEU A 8 -2.13 -3.01 33.46
N LEU A 9 -1.94 -1.70 33.43
CA LEU A 9 -0.68 -1.05 33.13
C LEU A 9 0.16 -1.01 34.42
N GLU A 10 1.07 -1.94 34.60
CA GLU A 10 2.12 -1.81 35.61
C GLU A 10 3.26 -0.94 35.05
N LYS A 11 3.51 0.19 35.73
CA LYS A 11 4.69 1.03 35.53
C LYS A 11 5.84 0.39 36.28
N GLU A 12 6.81 -0.18 35.60
CA GLU A 12 8.11 -0.51 36.19
C GLU A 12 9.04 0.70 36.09
N GLU A 13 9.62 1.08 37.25
CA GLU A 13 10.63 2.12 37.41
C GLU A 13 11.91 1.76 36.66
N PHE A 14 12.38 2.73 35.88
CA PHE A 14 13.61 2.61 35.08
C PHE A 14 14.84 2.86 36.00
N ASP A 15 15.60 1.82 36.28
CA ASP A 15 16.86 1.91 37.00
C ASP A 15 17.96 2.59 36.17
N LYS A 16 18.43 3.74 36.63
CA LYS A 16 19.34 4.67 35.93
C LYS A 16 20.84 4.32 36.06
N ASN A 17 21.22 3.08 36.34
CA ASN A 17 22.62 2.71 36.48
C ASN A 17 23.01 1.45 35.70
N LYS A 18 23.06 1.56 34.37
CA LYS A 18 23.92 0.68 33.56
C LYS A 18 24.63 1.48 32.48
N SER A 19 25.97 1.47 32.59
CA SER A 19 26.89 2.11 31.66
C SER A 19 26.68 1.65 30.21
N ALA A 20 26.69 2.63 29.30
CA ALA A 20 26.58 2.43 27.86
C ALA A 20 27.67 1.51 27.30
N SER A 21 27.31 0.32 26.86
CA SER A 21 28.00 -0.40 25.81
C SER A 21 27.05 -0.48 24.61
N SER A 22 27.42 0.28 23.59
CA SER A 22 26.67 0.41 22.33
C SER A 22 26.64 -0.90 21.55
N GLN A 23 25.50 -1.57 21.55
CA GLN A 23 25.21 -2.62 20.57
C GLN A 23 23.96 -2.20 19.76
N PRO A 24 24.01 -2.18 18.42
CA PRO A 24 22.89 -1.75 17.59
C PRO A 24 21.74 -2.76 17.50
N ALA A 25 21.76 -3.84 18.30
CA ALA A 25 20.75 -4.90 18.26
C ALA A 25 19.49 -4.64 19.11
N ASP A 26 19.51 -3.64 20.03
CA ASP A 26 18.42 -3.46 21.00
C ASP A 26 17.20 -2.71 20.46
N PHE A 27 17.23 -2.27 19.20
CA PHE A 27 16.13 -1.52 18.59
C PHE A 27 15.13 -2.35 17.77
N LEU A 28 15.36 -3.65 17.63
CA LEU A 28 14.59 -4.49 16.70
C LEU A 28 13.31 -5.10 17.28
N TYR A 29 13.17 -5.15 18.61
CA TYR A 29 12.06 -5.85 19.25
C TYR A 29 11.39 -5.04 20.37
N LEU A 30 10.05 -5.01 20.36
CA LEU A 30 9.23 -4.55 21.49
C LEU A 30 8.75 -5.74 22.31
N ARG A 31 8.83 -5.65 23.65
CA ARG A 31 8.20 -6.64 24.54
C ARG A 31 6.72 -6.32 24.74
N THR A 32 5.83 -7.15 24.21
CA THR A 32 4.42 -7.16 24.55
C THR A 32 4.09 -8.47 25.27
N LYS A 33 3.60 -8.41 26.51
CA LYS A 33 3.22 -9.57 27.33
C LYS A 33 4.32 -10.66 27.41
N GLY A 34 5.60 -10.25 27.56
CA GLY A 34 6.73 -11.19 27.70
C GLY A 34 7.21 -11.84 26.41
N LYS A 35 6.66 -11.48 25.23
CA LYS A 35 7.17 -11.90 23.92
C LYS A 35 7.91 -10.74 23.24
N GLU A 36 9.08 -11.03 22.71
CA GLU A 36 9.75 -10.10 21.79
C GLU A 36 9.03 -10.09 20.46
N VAL A 37 8.64 -8.90 19.97
CA VAL A 37 7.94 -8.72 18.70
C VAL A 37 8.82 -7.87 17.79
N MET A 38 9.01 -8.36 16.56
CA MET A 38 9.73 -7.62 15.53
C MET A 38 9.00 -6.31 15.20
N LYS A 39 9.75 -5.21 15.13
CA LYS A 39 9.21 -3.90 14.70
C LYS A 39 9.09 -3.84 13.18
N LEU A 40 7.88 -4.05 12.66
CA LEU A 40 7.52 -3.85 11.26
C LEU A 40 6.25 -2.97 11.20
N ASP A 41 6.33 -1.80 11.81
CA ASP A 41 5.17 -0.92 12.09
C ASP A 41 4.89 0.06 10.93
N THR A 42 5.81 0.19 9.97
CA THR A 42 5.70 1.17 8.89
C THR A 42 6.07 0.54 7.56
N ILE A 43 5.20 0.69 6.57
CA ILE A 43 5.51 0.32 5.19
C ILE A 43 6.40 1.42 4.60
N HIS A 44 7.60 1.06 4.13
CA HIS A 44 8.51 2.00 3.46
C HIS A 44 8.02 2.32 2.04
N HIS A 45 7.76 1.30 1.23
CA HIS A 45 7.19 1.41 -0.11
C HIS A 45 6.50 0.10 -0.51
N ILE A 46 5.71 0.17 -1.58
CA ILE A 46 5.17 -0.98 -2.29
C ILE A 46 5.74 -0.94 -3.69
N ALA A 47 6.40 -2.04 -4.11
CA ALA A 47 6.94 -2.17 -5.45
C ALA A 47 5.92 -2.81 -6.40
N ILE A 48 5.73 -2.20 -7.57
CA ILE A 48 4.86 -2.70 -8.64
C ILE A 48 5.60 -2.74 -9.97
N ILE A 49 5.13 -3.58 -10.88
CA ILE A 49 5.67 -3.66 -12.25
C ILE A 49 4.62 -3.13 -13.20
N GLY A 50 5.00 -2.11 -13.99
CA GLY A 50 4.24 -1.60 -15.12
C GLY A 50 4.89 -2.05 -16.44
N HIS A 51 4.09 -2.13 -17.51
CA HIS A 51 4.57 -2.53 -18.84
C HIS A 51 4.93 -1.32 -19.70
N ASP A 52 4.14 -0.26 -19.64
CA ASP A 52 4.24 0.94 -20.50
C ASP A 52 4.51 2.18 -19.63
N TYR A 53 5.67 2.79 -19.81
CA TYR A 53 6.06 3.99 -19.03
C TYR A 53 5.05 5.13 -19.14
N ALA A 54 4.66 5.50 -20.37
CA ALA A 54 3.79 6.64 -20.56
C ALA A 54 2.40 6.45 -19.95
N LYS A 55 1.80 5.26 -20.15
CA LYS A 55 0.49 4.92 -19.57
C LYS A 55 0.54 4.85 -18.05
N THR A 56 1.58 4.23 -17.49
CA THR A 56 1.73 4.08 -16.04
C THR A 56 1.95 5.44 -15.38
N LYS A 57 2.82 6.29 -15.95
CA LYS A 57 3.05 7.65 -15.46
C LYS A 57 1.79 8.50 -15.54
N THR A 58 1.11 8.53 -16.69
CA THR A 58 -0.15 9.27 -16.83
C THR A 58 -1.19 8.80 -15.81
N PHE A 59 -1.30 7.51 -15.56
CA PHE A 59 -2.26 6.99 -14.60
C PHE A 59 -1.94 7.44 -13.16
N TYR A 60 -0.74 7.15 -12.66
CA TYR A 60 -0.40 7.44 -11.27
C TYR A 60 -0.15 8.93 -11.01
N VAL A 61 0.56 9.62 -11.90
CA VAL A 61 0.94 11.03 -11.69
C VAL A 61 -0.16 11.97 -12.15
N ASP A 62 -0.57 11.88 -13.43
CA ASP A 62 -1.46 12.90 -14.01
C ASP A 62 -2.91 12.70 -13.57
N LYS A 63 -3.42 11.45 -13.53
CA LYS A 63 -4.80 11.15 -13.17
C LYS A 63 -5.00 10.98 -11.67
N LEU A 64 -4.20 10.14 -11.00
CA LEU A 64 -4.33 9.91 -9.55
C LEU A 64 -3.65 10.98 -8.69
N GLY A 65 -2.80 11.85 -9.26
CA GLY A 65 -2.16 12.94 -8.55
C GLY A 65 -1.10 12.51 -7.56
N PHE A 66 -0.34 11.45 -7.87
CA PHE A 66 0.88 11.13 -7.12
C PHE A 66 2.00 12.10 -7.52
N GLU A 67 2.79 12.53 -6.55
CA GLU A 67 4.00 13.31 -6.76
C GLU A 67 5.13 12.41 -7.25
N MET A 68 5.80 12.78 -8.35
CA MET A 68 7.02 12.14 -8.82
C MET A 68 8.19 12.54 -7.90
N LEU A 69 8.85 11.55 -7.28
CA LEU A 69 10.01 11.80 -6.41
C LEU A 69 11.32 11.74 -7.17
N ASP A 70 11.51 10.69 -7.93
CA ASP A 70 12.71 10.46 -8.75
C ASP A 70 12.42 9.47 -9.90
N GLU A 71 13.34 9.42 -10.87
CA GLU A 71 13.28 8.55 -12.04
C GLU A 71 14.68 8.12 -12.45
N HIS A 72 14.86 6.83 -12.75
CA HIS A 72 16.13 6.22 -13.11
C HIS A 72 15.97 5.33 -14.33
N HIS A 73 16.63 5.69 -15.43
CA HIS A 73 16.81 4.81 -16.58
C HIS A 73 17.95 3.83 -16.29
N ARG A 74 17.70 2.53 -16.34
CA ARG A 74 18.66 1.48 -15.99
C ARG A 74 18.87 0.51 -17.17
N PRO A 75 19.69 0.91 -18.18
CA PRO A 75 19.89 0.10 -19.38
C PRO A 75 20.47 -1.30 -19.11
N ASP A 76 21.32 -1.41 -18.09
CA ASP A 76 21.91 -2.66 -17.61
C ASP A 76 20.88 -3.65 -17.04
N LYS A 77 19.71 -3.15 -16.63
CA LYS A 77 18.57 -3.94 -16.12
C LYS A 77 17.38 -3.97 -17.09
N GLU A 78 17.53 -3.35 -18.23
CA GLU A 78 16.47 -3.21 -19.25
C GLU A 78 15.15 -2.69 -18.67
N ASP A 79 15.21 -1.69 -17.77
CA ASP A 79 14.01 -1.10 -17.16
C ASP A 79 14.16 0.40 -16.86
N ILE A 80 13.01 1.01 -16.53
CA ILE A 80 12.93 2.33 -15.92
C ILE A 80 12.35 2.14 -14.52
N LEU A 81 12.98 2.73 -13.53
CA LEU A 81 12.49 2.77 -12.15
C LEU A 81 12.11 4.21 -11.82
N PHE A 82 10.92 4.42 -11.29
CA PHE A 82 10.55 5.71 -10.70
C PHE A 82 9.75 5.54 -9.42
N ASN A 83 9.93 6.49 -8.51
CA ASN A 83 9.23 6.55 -7.24
C ASN A 83 8.18 7.64 -7.27
N VAL A 84 6.97 7.32 -6.81
CA VAL A 84 5.88 8.28 -6.67
C VAL A 84 5.29 8.21 -5.27
N ARG A 85 4.78 9.35 -4.76
CA ARG A 85 4.20 9.46 -3.42
C ARG A 85 2.83 10.11 -3.44
N LYS A 86 1.93 9.60 -2.60
CA LYS A 86 0.67 10.27 -2.24
C LYS A 86 0.35 10.02 -0.77
N GLY A 87 0.26 11.07 0.04
CA GLY A 87 0.10 10.94 1.48
C GLY A 87 1.25 10.15 2.13
N ASN A 88 0.92 9.06 2.81
CA ASN A 88 1.89 8.16 3.44
C ASN A 88 2.29 6.95 2.56
N LEU A 89 1.77 6.85 1.35
CA LEU A 89 2.07 5.77 0.42
C LEU A 89 3.16 6.19 -0.56
N THR A 90 4.24 5.41 -0.62
CA THR A 90 5.24 5.47 -1.67
C THR A 90 5.13 4.22 -2.53
N LEU A 91 5.02 4.40 -3.85
CA LEU A 91 5.11 3.32 -4.82
C LEU A 91 6.47 3.40 -5.52
N GLU A 92 7.17 2.28 -5.59
CA GLU A 92 8.35 2.07 -6.40
C GLU A 92 7.92 1.33 -7.67
N ILE A 93 7.96 2.01 -8.82
CA ILE A 93 7.39 1.51 -10.07
C ILE A 93 8.51 1.12 -11.03
N PHE A 94 8.53 -0.17 -11.38
CA PHE A 94 9.46 -0.74 -12.36
C PHE A 94 8.75 -0.90 -13.69
N ILE A 95 9.18 -0.20 -14.72
CA ILE A 95 8.69 -0.40 -16.08
C ILE A 95 9.53 -1.48 -16.76
N LYS A 96 8.88 -2.59 -17.05
CA LYS A 96 9.47 -3.77 -17.68
C LYS A 96 8.64 -4.16 -18.90
N GLU A 97 9.04 -3.66 -20.07
CA GLU A 97 8.31 -3.89 -21.34
C GLU A 97 8.19 -5.37 -21.72
N LYS A 98 9.12 -6.21 -21.24
CA LYS A 98 9.14 -7.65 -21.50
C LYS A 98 8.44 -8.47 -20.41
N ALA A 99 7.88 -7.84 -19.38
CA ALA A 99 7.18 -8.57 -18.32
C ALA A 99 5.93 -9.25 -18.88
N PRO A 100 5.61 -10.49 -18.45
CA PRO A 100 4.36 -11.13 -18.82
C PRO A 100 3.19 -10.34 -18.25
N LYS A 101 2.11 -10.25 -19.02
CA LYS A 101 0.89 -9.57 -18.57
C LYS A 101 0.32 -10.22 -17.33
N ARG A 102 -0.15 -9.40 -16.40
CA ARG A 102 -0.91 -9.86 -15.24
C ARG A 102 -2.20 -10.52 -15.72
N PRO A 103 -2.57 -11.72 -15.22
CA PRO A 103 -3.88 -12.28 -15.45
C PRO A 103 -4.95 -11.35 -14.89
N PHE A 104 -5.93 -10.98 -15.72
CA PHE A 104 -7.03 -10.12 -15.30
C PHE A 104 -8.09 -10.95 -14.58
N LEU A 105 -8.37 -10.62 -13.32
CA LEU A 105 -9.35 -11.30 -12.45
C LEU A 105 -9.32 -12.83 -12.59
N PRO A 106 -8.18 -13.50 -12.30
CA PRO A 106 -8.06 -14.93 -12.49
C PRO A 106 -9.04 -15.69 -11.58
N HIS A 107 -9.61 -16.78 -12.12
CA HIS A 107 -10.43 -17.68 -11.32
C HIS A 107 -9.94 -19.14 -11.51
N PRO A 108 -9.44 -19.82 -10.45
CA PRO A 108 -9.29 -19.35 -9.08
C PRO A 108 -8.28 -18.19 -8.95
N GLU A 109 -8.45 -17.36 -7.91
CA GLU A 109 -7.53 -16.26 -7.62
C GLU A 109 -6.11 -16.79 -7.30
N HIS A 110 -5.10 -16.04 -7.70
CA HIS A 110 -3.71 -16.37 -7.37
C HIS A 110 -3.34 -15.91 -5.97
N THR A 111 -2.45 -16.63 -5.31
CA THR A 111 -1.87 -16.20 -4.04
C THR A 111 -1.01 -14.95 -4.21
N GLY A 112 -0.90 -14.13 -3.15
CA GLY A 112 -0.11 -12.90 -3.13
C GLY A 112 -0.96 -11.66 -2.89
N LEU A 113 -0.46 -10.51 -3.32
CA LEU A 113 -1.18 -9.24 -3.19
C LEU A 113 -2.43 -9.26 -4.07
N ARG A 114 -3.60 -9.19 -3.43
CA ARG A 114 -4.88 -9.19 -4.12
C ARG A 114 -5.18 -7.82 -4.73
N HIS A 115 -5.12 -6.76 -3.92
CA HIS A 115 -5.34 -5.36 -4.32
C HIS A 115 -4.70 -4.39 -3.32
N LEU A 116 -4.69 -3.10 -3.67
CA LEU A 116 -4.41 -1.99 -2.75
C LEU A 116 -5.71 -1.21 -2.54
N ALA A 117 -6.08 -0.97 -1.28
CA ALA A 117 -7.26 -0.17 -0.95
C ALA A 117 -6.87 1.25 -0.51
N PHE A 118 -7.56 2.24 -1.05
CA PHE A 118 -7.43 3.65 -0.71
C PHE A 118 -8.65 4.11 0.07
N ARG A 119 -8.44 4.66 1.26
CA ARG A 119 -9.52 5.30 1.98
C ARG A 119 -9.87 6.64 1.33
N VAL A 120 -11.15 6.84 1.05
CA VAL A 120 -11.70 8.10 0.55
C VAL A 120 -12.85 8.56 1.46
N ALA A 121 -13.11 9.85 1.45
CA ALA A 121 -14.20 10.42 2.25
C ALA A 121 -15.59 10.14 1.63
N ASP A 122 -15.65 10.00 0.31
CA ASP A 122 -16.87 9.80 -0.47
C ASP A 122 -16.54 9.03 -1.75
N VAL A 123 -16.97 7.78 -1.81
CA VAL A 123 -16.74 6.91 -2.97
C VAL A 123 -17.52 7.40 -4.18
N GLU A 124 -18.77 7.86 -4.03
CA GLU A 124 -19.59 8.32 -5.17
C GLU A 124 -18.98 9.57 -5.83
N ALA A 125 -18.55 10.54 -5.02
CA ALA A 125 -17.87 11.72 -5.53
C ALA A 125 -16.54 11.35 -6.23
N THR A 126 -15.81 10.38 -5.70
CA THR A 126 -14.55 9.90 -6.30
C THR A 126 -14.80 9.20 -7.63
N LEU A 127 -15.86 8.38 -7.75
CA LEU A 127 -16.26 7.74 -9.00
C LEU A 127 -16.68 8.75 -10.06
N ALA A 128 -17.43 9.79 -9.68
CA ALA A 128 -17.77 10.89 -10.59
C ALA A 128 -16.52 11.63 -11.12
N GLU A 129 -15.46 11.73 -10.29
CA GLU A 129 -14.17 12.26 -10.75
C GLU A 129 -13.47 11.28 -11.70
N PHE A 130 -13.52 9.98 -11.42
CA PHE A 130 -12.96 8.95 -12.30
C PHE A 130 -13.62 8.94 -13.68
N ASP A 131 -14.94 9.14 -13.74
CA ASP A 131 -15.66 9.31 -15.03
C ASP A 131 -15.09 10.50 -15.82
N ARG A 132 -14.87 11.64 -15.17
CA ARG A 132 -14.30 12.83 -15.84
C ARG A 132 -12.84 12.63 -16.32
N LEU A 133 -12.08 11.82 -15.60
CA LEU A 133 -10.70 11.47 -15.92
C LEU A 133 -10.58 10.25 -16.83
N GLU A 134 -11.70 9.67 -17.24
CA GLU A 134 -11.74 8.42 -18.04
C GLU A 134 -10.91 7.29 -17.36
N ILE A 135 -11.13 7.10 -16.05
CA ILE A 135 -10.57 5.98 -15.30
C ILE A 135 -11.64 4.88 -15.21
N PRO A 136 -11.44 3.72 -15.85
CA PRO A 136 -12.41 2.62 -15.76
C PRO A 136 -12.53 2.10 -14.32
N HIS A 137 -13.79 1.91 -13.88
CA HIS A 137 -14.08 1.40 -12.55
C HIS A 137 -15.32 0.49 -12.55
N THR A 138 -15.52 -0.26 -11.47
CA THR A 138 -16.74 -1.04 -11.24
C THR A 138 -17.86 -0.12 -10.75
N GLU A 139 -19.07 -0.63 -10.76
CA GLU A 139 -20.19 0.00 -10.06
C GLU A 139 -19.88 0.08 -8.56
N LEU A 140 -20.52 1.06 -7.90
CA LEU A 140 -20.51 1.19 -6.44
C LEU A 140 -21.12 -0.06 -5.80
N ARG A 141 -20.49 -0.54 -4.74
CA ARG A 141 -20.95 -1.65 -3.90
C ARG A 141 -20.85 -1.27 -2.43
N TYR A 142 -21.39 -2.14 -1.59
CA TYR A 142 -21.24 -2.04 -0.15
C TYR A 142 -20.42 -3.24 0.34
N ASP A 143 -19.48 -2.99 1.25
CA ASP A 143 -18.71 -4.04 1.89
C ASP A 143 -19.61 -4.91 2.77
N ASP A 144 -19.46 -6.23 2.67
CA ASP A 144 -20.32 -7.20 3.37
C ASP A 144 -20.10 -7.23 4.89
N PHE A 145 -18.98 -6.68 5.38
CA PHE A 145 -18.61 -6.74 6.79
C PHE A 145 -18.93 -5.46 7.56
N ASP A 146 -18.65 -4.31 6.97
CA ASP A 146 -18.84 -3.01 7.64
C ASP A 146 -19.92 -2.13 6.99
N GLY A 147 -20.46 -2.54 5.85
CA GLY A 147 -21.53 -1.85 5.14
C GLY A 147 -21.13 -0.53 4.49
N ARG A 148 -19.83 -0.22 4.42
CA ARG A 148 -19.33 1.00 3.80
C ARG A 148 -19.31 0.91 2.28
N LYS A 149 -19.36 2.05 1.63
CA LYS A 149 -19.27 2.13 0.19
C LYS A 149 -17.86 1.78 -0.29
N MET A 150 -17.80 1.02 -1.36
CA MET A 150 -16.55 0.60 -2.02
C MET A 150 -16.74 0.49 -3.52
N ALA A 151 -15.64 0.56 -4.27
CA ALA A 151 -15.58 0.25 -5.68
C ALA A 151 -14.18 -0.17 -6.08
N PHE A 152 -14.05 -0.93 -7.16
CA PHE A 152 -12.76 -1.29 -7.73
C PHE A 152 -12.46 -0.48 -8.99
N PHE A 153 -11.17 -0.21 -9.18
CA PHE A 153 -10.61 0.31 -10.42
C PHE A 153 -9.29 -0.41 -10.69
N PHE A 154 -8.67 -0.17 -11.84
CA PHE A 154 -7.50 -0.94 -12.26
C PHE A 154 -6.44 0.00 -12.81
N ASP A 155 -5.18 -0.31 -12.49
CA ASP A 155 -4.09 0.35 -13.17
C ASP A 155 -3.98 -0.10 -14.64
N PRO A 156 -3.11 0.50 -15.46
CA PRO A 156 -2.96 0.14 -16.87
C PRO A 156 -2.58 -1.33 -17.14
N ASP A 157 -1.99 -1.99 -16.14
CA ASP A 157 -1.55 -3.39 -16.22
C ASP A 157 -2.51 -4.37 -15.52
N GLY A 158 -3.65 -3.86 -15.03
CA GLY A 158 -4.71 -4.67 -14.42
C GLY A 158 -4.47 -5.00 -12.95
N LEU A 159 -3.60 -4.26 -12.24
CA LEU A 159 -3.54 -4.36 -10.78
C LEU A 159 -4.85 -3.83 -10.19
N PRO A 160 -5.59 -4.66 -9.41
CA PRO A 160 -6.80 -4.18 -8.77
C PRO A 160 -6.46 -3.14 -7.68
N LEU A 161 -7.20 -2.04 -7.71
CA LEU A 161 -7.16 -0.96 -6.74
C LEU A 161 -8.58 -0.76 -6.21
N GLU A 162 -8.73 -0.40 -4.94
CA GLU A 162 -10.03 -0.26 -4.30
C GLU A 162 -10.19 1.14 -3.72
N LEU A 163 -11.38 1.72 -3.87
CA LEU A 163 -11.87 2.85 -3.07
C LEU A 163 -12.71 2.31 -1.93
N HIS A 164 -12.48 2.79 -0.71
CA HIS A 164 -13.21 2.39 0.48
C HIS A 164 -13.44 3.61 1.41
N GLU A 165 -14.65 3.79 1.96
CA GLU A 165 -14.98 4.85 2.96
C GLU A 165 -14.44 4.57 4.35
#